data_1f44503edb9c7ff055880437ea3e46ce
#
_entry.id   1f44503edb9c7ff055880437ea3e46ce
#
_cell.length_a   1.000
_cell.length_b   1.000
_cell.length_c   1.000
_cell.angle_alpha   90.00
_cell.angle_beta   90.00
_cell.angle_gamma   90.00
#
_symmetry.space_group_name_H-M   'P 1'
#
loop_
_entity.id
_entity.type
_entity.pdbx_description
1 polymer ?
#
loop_
_entity_poly.entity_id
_entity_poly.type
_entity_poly.pdbx_seq_one_letter_code
_entity_poly.pdbx_strand_id
1 'polypeptide(L)'
;MAGKLYRIPRRWPALVGAAAAGAVVAGVAASLGTGYLTGHRADAAAPATVTVTPQKPPPAAPLPTAKADRQTCHGWDEAGKLINEAADVLSVIPQGTTILEPSVRDDPDRTGAVQHAGDLFHQAADALNKAIAPGSTQALAEMAHTTVDSLGTLSTAYKAFDESSGDAITVARTTAHAMSGLCKRLVP
;
A
#
# COMPACT_ATOMS: atom_id res chain seq x y z
N MET A 1 -11.32 51.31 2.40
CA MET A 1 -10.23 50.55 3.01
C MET A 1 -9.77 49.52 2.01
N ALA A 2 -8.59 49.69 1.41
CA ALA A 2 -8.09 48.91 0.28
C ALA A 2 -7.35 47.66 0.79
N GLY A 3 -7.87 46.49 0.45
CA GLY A 3 -7.23 45.19 0.78
C GLY A 3 -6.00 44.96 -0.09
N LYS A 4 -4.84 44.83 0.53
CA LYS A 4 -3.57 44.44 -0.11
C LYS A 4 -3.62 43.00 -0.55
N LEU A 5 -3.70 42.80 -1.87
CA LEU A 5 -3.50 41.47 -2.50
C LEU A 5 -2.02 41.07 -2.37
N TYR A 6 -1.76 40.00 -1.63
CA TYR A 6 -0.43 39.41 -1.47
C TYR A 6 -0.07 38.63 -2.74
N ARG A 7 0.87 39.19 -3.52
CA ARG A 7 1.39 38.55 -4.74
C ARG A 7 2.47 37.55 -4.35
N ILE A 8 2.17 36.25 -4.51
CA ILE A 8 3.14 35.17 -4.31
C ILE A 8 4.12 35.16 -5.50
N PRO A 9 5.45 35.25 -5.28
CA PRO A 9 6.43 35.16 -6.37
C PRO A 9 6.56 33.72 -6.85
N ARG A 10 6.14 33.50 -8.10
CA ARG A 10 6.28 32.26 -8.85
C ARG A 10 7.74 32.10 -9.29
N ARG A 11 8.57 31.45 -8.47
CA ARG A 11 9.89 30.96 -8.91
C ARG A 11 9.90 29.43 -8.82
N TRP A 12 9.59 28.80 -9.94
CA TRP A 12 9.86 27.38 -10.16
C TRP A 12 11.26 27.28 -10.79
N PRO A 13 12.24 26.62 -10.18
CA PRO A 13 13.40 26.14 -10.91
C PRO A 13 12.98 24.94 -11.73
N ALA A 14 13.18 25.03 -13.05
CA ALA A 14 13.10 23.91 -13.97
C ALA A 14 14.16 22.88 -13.59
N LEU A 15 13.79 21.77 -12.98
CA LEU A 15 14.63 20.59 -12.88
C LEU A 15 14.37 19.71 -14.10
N VAL A 16 15.33 19.83 -14.99
CA VAL A 16 15.53 19.03 -16.21
C VAL A 16 15.63 17.56 -15.84
N GLY A 17 14.87 16.71 -16.56
CA GLY A 17 14.81 15.28 -16.35
C GLY A 17 16.15 14.57 -16.59
N ALA A 18 16.41 13.59 -15.76
CA ALA A 18 17.33 12.51 -16.04
C ALA A 18 16.50 11.23 -16.20
N ALA A 19 16.25 10.86 -17.47
CA ALA A 19 15.72 9.55 -17.83
C ALA A 19 16.84 8.53 -17.60
N ALA A 20 16.77 7.77 -16.53
CA ALA A 20 17.58 6.58 -16.33
C ALA A 20 16.88 5.39 -17.02
N ALA A 21 17.29 5.08 -18.24
CA ALA A 21 16.96 3.85 -18.91
C ALA A 21 17.65 2.68 -18.19
N GLY A 22 16.92 1.95 -17.36
CA GLY A 22 17.36 0.70 -16.76
C GLY A 22 17.32 -0.42 -17.77
N ALA A 23 18.47 -0.79 -18.32
CA ALA A 23 18.65 -1.96 -19.16
C ALA A 23 18.50 -3.22 -18.30
N VAL A 24 17.43 -4.00 -18.54
CA VAL A 24 17.30 -5.38 -18.06
C VAL A 24 18.24 -6.26 -18.89
N VAL A 25 19.39 -6.61 -18.32
CA VAL A 25 20.27 -7.62 -18.89
C VAL A 25 19.73 -8.99 -18.47
N ALA A 26 18.99 -9.64 -19.36
CA ALA A 26 18.70 -11.05 -19.27
C ALA A 26 19.94 -11.85 -19.60
N GLY A 27 20.70 -12.28 -18.59
CA GLY A 27 21.84 -13.17 -18.74
C GLY A 27 21.39 -14.59 -19.02
N VAL A 28 21.34 -14.99 -20.29
CA VAL A 28 21.25 -16.40 -20.67
C VAL A 28 22.70 -16.95 -20.66
N ALA A 29 23.06 -17.63 -19.57
CA ALA A 29 24.27 -18.40 -19.50
C ALA A 29 24.07 -19.71 -20.27
N ALA A 30 24.43 -19.71 -21.57
CA ALA A 30 24.61 -20.94 -22.35
C ALA A 30 25.98 -21.53 -22.01
N SER A 31 26.01 -22.50 -21.11
CA SER A 31 27.20 -23.31 -20.85
C SER A 31 27.36 -24.34 -21.98
N LEU A 32 28.18 -24.02 -22.95
CA LEU A 32 28.68 -24.98 -23.91
C LEU A 32 29.80 -25.82 -23.24
N GLY A 33 29.42 -26.97 -22.71
CA GLY A 33 30.37 -27.97 -22.25
C GLY A 33 30.99 -28.67 -23.43
N THR A 34 32.27 -28.34 -23.74
CA THR A 34 33.14 -29.12 -24.64
C THR A 34 33.52 -30.41 -23.93
N GLY A 35 32.89 -31.50 -24.32
CA GLY A 35 33.27 -32.84 -23.90
C GLY A 35 34.54 -33.29 -24.63
N TYR A 36 35.60 -33.51 -23.87
CA TYR A 36 36.73 -34.29 -24.34
C TYR A 36 36.52 -35.78 -24.03
N LEU A 37 36.61 -36.59 -25.09
CA LEU A 37 36.53 -38.04 -25.07
C LEU A 37 37.71 -38.63 -24.28
N THR A 38 37.41 -39.38 -23.22
CA THR A 38 38.23 -40.54 -22.84
C THR A 38 37.44 -41.50 -21.95
N GLY A 39 37.31 -42.75 -22.38
CA GLY A 39 37.38 -43.92 -21.53
C GLY A 39 36.07 -44.39 -20.88
N HIS A 40 35.58 -45.47 -21.46
CA HIS A 40 34.63 -46.45 -20.90
C HIS A 40 34.65 -46.63 -19.38
N ARG A 41 33.49 -46.37 -18.76
CA ARG A 41 32.99 -47.21 -17.68
C ARG A 41 31.48 -47.05 -17.65
N ALA A 42 30.76 -48.18 -17.76
CA ALA A 42 29.35 -48.26 -17.56
C ALA A 42 29.09 -48.11 -16.05
N ASP A 43 28.73 -46.89 -15.61
CA ASP A 43 28.17 -46.68 -14.28
C ASP A 43 26.66 -46.48 -14.39
N ALA A 44 25.98 -47.22 -13.57
CA ALA A 44 24.49 -47.27 -13.49
C ALA A 44 23.93 -45.87 -13.39
N ALA A 45 23.04 -45.52 -14.32
CA ALA A 45 22.29 -44.26 -14.29
C ALA A 45 21.51 -44.18 -13.01
N ALA A 46 21.87 -43.27 -12.11
CA ALA A 46 21.06 -42.94 -10.98
C ALA A 46 19.70 -42.40 -11.46
N PRO A 47 18.59 -42.80 -10.83
CA PRO A 47 17.27 -42.36 -11.24
C PRO A 47 17.22 -40.80 -11.11
N ALA A 48 16.93 -40.13 -12.24
CA ALA A 48 16.72 -38.68 -12.22
C ALA A 48 15.52 -38.36 -11.35
N THR A 49 15.81 -37.74 -10.18
CA THR A 49 14.78 -37.24 -9.30
C THR A 49 14.09 -36.05 -9.98
N VAL A 50 12.91 -36.27 -10.55
CA VAL A 50 12.10 -35.17 -11.10
C VAL A 50 11.58 -34.37 -9.92
N THR A 51 12.24 -33.22 -9.64
CA THR A 51 11.75 -32.25 -8.67
C THR A 51 10.52 -31.58 -9.28
N VAL A 52 9.33 -32.02 -8.89
CA VAL A 52 8.07 -31.36 -9.25
C VAL A 52 8.02 -30.06 -8.45
N THR A 53 8.36 -28.93 -9.08
CA THR A 53 8.12 -27.62 -8.51
C THR A 53 6.61 -27.42 -8.36
N PRO A 54 6.10 -27.12 -7.14
CA PRO A 54 4.68 -26.85 -6.95
C PRO A 54 4.25 -25.69 -7.86
N GLN A 55 3.41 -26.00 -8.84
CA GLN A 55 2.87 -24.97 -9.73
C GLN A 55 1.93 -24.09 -8.92
N LYS A 56 2.24 -22.76 -8.84
CA LYS A 56 1.36 -21.77 -8.20
C LYS A 56 -0.02 -21.87 -8.85
N PRO A 57 -1.11 -21.95 -8.06
CA PRO A 57 -2.47 -22.00 -8.60
C PRO A 57 -2.69 -20.85 -9.60
N PRO A 58 -3.39 -21.08 -10.71
CA PRO A 58 -3.71 -20.03 -11.66
C PRO A 58 -4.52 -18.94 -10.96
N PRO A 59 -4.35 -17.65 -11.33
CA PRO A 59 -5.14 -16.54 -10.79
C PRO A 59 -6.63 -16.82 -10.95
N ALA A 60 -7.42 -16.45 -9.93
CA ALA A 60 -8.87 -16.58 -10.00
C ALA A 60 -9.43 -15.78 -11.19
N ALA A 61 -10.42 -16.32 -11.88
CA ALA A 61 -11.08 -15.64 -12.98
C ALA A 61 -11.74 -14.34 -12.48
N PRO A 62 -11.67 -13.22 -13.26
CA PRO A 62 -12.29 -11.97 -12.88
C PRO A 62 -13.80 -12.13 -12.63
N LEU A 63 -14.30 -11.47 -11.59
CA LEU A 63 -15.73 -11.39 -11.32
C LEU A 63 -16.44 -10.46 -12.35
N PRO A 64 -17.75 -10.62 -12.56
CA PRO A 64 -18.54 -9.58 -13.22
C PRO A 64 -18.38 -8.25 -12.49
N THR A 65 -18.17 -7.14 -13.23
CA THR A 65 -17.78 -5.83 -12.68
C THR A 65 -18.66 -5.37 -11.50
N ALA A 66 -19.99 -5.44 -11.66
CA ALA A 66 -20.88 -5.04 -10.56
C ALA A 66 -20.74 -5.88 -9.29
N LYS A 67 -20.31 -7.15 -9.41
CA LYS A 67 -20.04 -8.01 -8.26
C LYS A 67 -18.67 -7.68 -7.65
N ALA A 68 -17.69 -7.42 -8.49
CA ALA A 68 -16.36 -7.03 -8.07
C ALA A 68 -16.39 -5.68 -7.34
N ASP A 69 -17.12 -4.69 -7.87
CA ASP A 69 -17.28 -3.37 -7.23
C ASP A 69 -17.94 -3.49 -5.86
N ARG A 70 -19.01 -4.30 -5.74
CA ARG A 70 -19.63 -4.55 -4.43
C ARG A 70 -18.66 -5.19 -3.43
N GLN A 71 -17.85 -6.16 -3.87
CA GLN A 71 -16.87 -6.80 -2.99
C GLN A 71 -15.81 -5.80 -2.52
N THR A 72 -15.29 -4.97 -3.42
CA THR A 72 -14.28 -3.95 -3.08
C THR A 72 -14.85 -2.88 -2.15
N CYS A 73 -16.08 -2.44 -2.38
CA CYS A 73 -16.75 -1.47 -1.50
C CYS A 73 -17.11 -2.06 -0.13
N HIS A 74 -17.50 -3.33 -0.05
CA HIS A 74 -17.67 -4.00 1.23
C HIS A 74 -16.34 -4.08 2.02
N GLY A 75 -15.22 -4.34 1.35
CA GLY A 75 -13.90 -4.28 1.98
C GLY A 75 -13.57 -2.88 2.50
N TRP A 76 -14.03 -1.83 1.81
CA TRP A 76 -13.90 -0.46 2.28
C TRP A 76 -14.73 -0.21 3.56
N ASP A 77 -15.93 -0.75 3.66
CA ASP A 77 -16.75 -0.64 4.87
C ASP A 77 -16.07 -1.33 6.08
N GLU A 78 -15.45 -2.49 5.87
CA GLU A 78 -14.69 -3.18 6.92
C GLU A 78 -13.44 -2.38 7.33
N ALA A 79 -12.69 -1.84 6.37
CA ALA A 79 -11.56 -0.95 6.65
C ALA A 79 -12.01 0.30 7.43
N GLY A 80 -13.20 0.83 7.12
CA GLY A 80 -13.80 1.98 7.80
C GLY A 80 -14.06 1.74 9.29
N LYS A 81 -14.43 0.51 9.67
CA LYS A 81 -14.60 0.15 11.09
C LYS A 81 -13.28 0.26 11.85
N LEU A 82 -12.20 -0.25 11.29
CA LEU A 82 -10.85 -0.18 11.88
C LEU A 82 -10.33 1.27 11.96
N ILE A 83 -10.62 2.09 10.95
CA ILE A 83 -10.28 3.52 10.95
C ILE A 83 -11.03 4.26 12.06
N ASN A 84 -12.32 3.95 12.27
CA ASN A 84 -13.10 4.53 13.36
C ASN A 84 -12.57 4.08 14.74
N GLU A 85 -12.22 2.81 14.90
CA GLU A 85 -11.58 2.30 16.11
C GLU A 85 -10.25 3.00 16.39
N ALA A 86 -9.43 3.26 15.36
CA ALA A 86 -8.22 4.05 15.50
C ALA A 86 -8.50 5.48 15.99
N ALA A 87 -9.57 6.11 15.49
CA ALA A 87 -9.99 7.43 15.95
C ALA A 87 -10.46 7.41 17.43
N ASP A 88 -11.16 6.36 17.83
CA ASP A 88 -11.62 6.17 19.22
C ASP A 88 -10.43 5.98 20.17
N VAL A 89 -9.45 5.17 19.78
CA VAL A 89 -8.21 4.97 20.55
C VAL A 89 -7.42 6.29 20.70
N LEU A 90 -7.38 7.10 19.67
CA LEU A 90 -6.70 8.41 19.69
C LEU A 90 -7.47 9.48 20.48
N SER A 91 -8.70 9.23 20.92
CA SER A 91 -9.51 10.20 21.67
C SER A 91 -8.92 10.60 23.04
N VAL A 92 -7.98 9.81 23.56
CA VAL A 92 -7.19 10.13 24.77
C VAL A 92 -6.21 11.28 24.59
N ILE A 93 -5.94 11.65 23.34
CA ILE A 93 -5.08 12.79 22.99
C ILE A 93 -5.95 14.04 22.88
N PRO A 94 -5.63 15.13 23.62
CA PRO A 94 -6.43 16.35 23.56
C PRO A 94 -6.50 16.93 22.13
N GLN A 95 -7.65 17.50 21.78
CA GLN A 95 -7.82 18.13 20.47
C GLN A 95 -6.80 19.26 20.26
N GLY A 96 -6.24 19.31 19.07
CA GLY A 96 -5.21 20.29 18.70
C GLY A 96 -3.78 19.89 19.08
N THR A 97 -3.61 18.79 19.83
CA THR A 97 -2.30 18.24 20.15
C THR A 97 -1.82 17.32 19.02
N THR A 98 -0.57 17.46 18.61
CA THR A 98 0.05 16.57 17.63
C THR A 98 0.68 15.35 18.32
N ILE A 99 0.83 14.24 17.59
CA ILE A 99 1.49 13.04 18.15
C ILE A 99 2.98 13.28 18.47
N LEU A 100 3.56 14.36 17.96
CA LEU A 100 4.97 14.71 18.15
C LEU A 100 5.23 15.50 19.43
N GLU A 101 4.19 16.03 20.06
CA GLU A 101 4.35 16.85 21.25
C GLU A 101 4.87 16.03 22.45
N PRO A 102 5.72 16.63 23.30
CA PRO A 102 6.21 15.97 24.52
C PRO A 102 5.08 15.43 25.38
N SER A 103 3.96 16.15 25.48
CA SER A 103 2.76 15.74 26.23
C SER A 103 2.17 14.41 25.73
N VAL A 104 2.47 13.97 24.50
CA VAL A 104 2.06 12.67 23.94
C VAL A 104 3.19 11.66 24.04
N ARG A 105 4.41 12.07 23.68
CA ARG A 105 5.58 11.17 23.61
C ARG A 105 6.10 10.72 24.98
N ASP A 106 5.95 11.57 26.00
CA ASP A 106 6.41 11.30 27.36
C ASP A 106 5.33 10.62 28.23
N ASP A 107 4.10 10.48 27.71
CA ASP A 107 2.98 9.80 28.37
C ASP A 107 2.81 8.39 27.79
N PRO A 108 3.04 7.33 28.59
CA PRO A 108 2.96 5.94 28.11
C PRO A 108 1.59 5.55 27.54
N ASP A 109 0.49 6.06 28.11
CA ASP A 109 -0.86 5.72 27.68
C ASP A 109 -1.15 6.35 26.29
N ARG A 110 -0.74 7.60 26.09
CA ARG A 110 -0.90 8.29 24.81
C ARG A 110 0.04 7.73 23.74
N THR A 111 1.27 7.43 24.11
CA THR A 111 2.21 6.73 23.21
C THR A 111 1.66 5.38 22.77
N GLY A 112 1.13 4.60 23.71
CA GLY A 112 0.48 3.33 23.44
C GLY A 112 -0.73 3.49 22.51
N ALA A 113 -1.56 4.52 22.72
CA ALA A 113 -2.70 4.82 21.87
C ALA A 113 -2.27 5.16 20.43
N VAL A 114 -1.21 5.95 20.25
CA VAL A 114 -0.66 6.28 18.90
C VAL A 114 -0.17 5.03 18.18
N GLN A 115 0.58 4.16 18.87
CA GLN A 115 1.07 2.91 18.29
C GLN A 115 -0.07 1.97 17.93
N HIS A 116 -1.07 1.82 18.80
CA HIS A 116 -2.25 1.00 18.55
C HIS A 116 -3.06 1.54 17.35
N ALA A 117 -3.26 2.85 17.25
CA ALA A 117 -3.89 3.46 16.08
C ALA A 117 -3.09 3.17 14.79
N GLY A 118 -1.77 3.23 14.85
CA GLY A 118 -0.89 2.81 13.75
C GLY A 118 -1.12 1.36 13.32
N ASP A 119 -1.29 0.45 14.25
CA ASP A 119 -1.59 -0.96 13.95
C ASP A 119 -3.00 -1.12 13.33
N LEU A 120 -3.99 -0.37 13.79
CA LEU A 120 -5.34 -0.37 13.22
C LEU A 120 -5.38 0.19 11.79
N PHE A 121 -4.60 1.23 11.48
CA PHE A 121 -4.44 1.73 10.11
C PHE A 121 -3.79 0.70 9.19
N HIS A 122 -2.81 -0.06 9.69
CA HIS A 122 -2.22 -1.17 8.94
C HIS A 122 -3.24 -2.26 8.65
N GLN A 123 -4.01 -2.67 9.66
CA GLN A 123 -5.06 -3.67 9.50
C GLN A 123 -6.16 -3.20 8.52
N ALA A 124 -6.52 -1.91 8.54
CA ALA A 124 -7.45 -1.32 7.58
C ALA A 124 -6.93 -1.37 6.15
N ALA A 125 -5.63 -1.07 5.95
CA ALA A 125 -4.97 -1.21 4.66
C ALA A 125 -5.01 -2.66 4.16
N ASP A 126 -4.68 -3.61 5.02
CA ASP A 126 -4.70 -5.05 4.71
C ASP A 126 -6.11 -5.56 4.38
N ALA A 127 -7.11 -5.14 5.15
CA ALA A 127 -8.50 -5.53 4.92
C ALA A 127 -8.99 -5.04 3.54
N LEU A 128 -8.74 -3.78 3.21
CA LEU A 128 -9.09 -3.23 1.91
C LEU A 128 -8.32 -3.92 0.79
N ASN A 129 -7.01 -4.10 0.93
CA ASN A 129 -6.17 -4.72 -0.10
C ASN A 129 -6.63 -6.14 -0.46
N LYS A 130 -7.00 -6.93 0.54
CA LYS A 130 -7.54 -8.30 0.34
C LYS A 130 -8.90 -8.32 -0.35
N ALA A 131 -9.66 -7.24 -0.23
CA ALA A 131 -11.00 -7.13 -0.78
C ALA A 131 -11.05 -6.57 -2.21
N ILE A 132 -9.95 -5.97 -2.72
CA ILE A 132 -9.88 -5.48 -4.10
C ILE A 132 -10.08 -6.66 -5.05
N ALA A 133 -11.24 -6.69 -5.68
CA ALA A 133 -11.65 -7.82 -6.51
C ALA A 133 -11.15 -7.67 -7.96
N PRO A 134 -10.58 -8.73 -8.55
CA PRO A 134 -10.32 -8.76 -9.99
C PRO A 134 -11.62 -8.57 -10.78
N GLY A 135 -11.63 -7.58 -11.68
CA GLY A 135 -12.80 -7.19 -12.46
C GLY A 135 -13.55 -5.96 -11.92
N SER A 136 -13.09 -5.36 -10.83
CA SER A 136 -13.60 -4.06 -10.38
C SER A 136 -13.41 -2.98 -11.46
N THR A 137 -14.30 -1.98 -11.46
CA THR A 137 -14.13 -0.77 -12.27
C THR A 137 -12.73 -0.21 -12.03
N GLN A 138 -12.00 0.10 -13.11
CA GLN A 138 -10.60 0.53 -13.03
C GLN A 138 -10.39 1.68 -12.05
N ALA A 139 -11.22 2.72 -12.12
CA ALA A 139 -11.13 3.87 -11.23
C ALA A 139 -11.31 3.49 -9.74
N LEU A 140 -12.18 2.51 -9.44
CA LEU A 140 -12.36 2.00 -8.08
C LEU A 140 -11.14 1.22 -7.62
N ALA A 141 -10.61 0.34 -8.45
CA ALA A 141 -9.43 -0.45 -8.12
C ALA A 141 -8.19 0.44 -7.86
N GLU A 142 -7.94 1.42 -8.73
CA GLU A 142 -6.84 2.38 -8.58
C GLU A 142 -6.99 3.24 -7.31
N MET A 143 -8.21 3.71 -7.03
CA MET A 143 -8.48 4.46 -5.80
C MET A 143 -8.32 3.59 -4.56
N ALA A 144 -8.74 2.33 -4.60
CA ALA A 144 -8.57 1.39 -3.49
C ALA A 144 -7.08 1.15 -3.22
N HIS A 145 -6.26 0.90 -4.24
CA HIS A 145 -4.81 0.77 -4.07
C HIS A 145 -4.18 2.04 -3.49
N THR A 146 -4.54 3.21 -4.03
CA THR A 146 -4.04 4.50 -3.49
C THR A 146 -4.42 4.68 -2.02
N THR A 147 -5.63 4.25 -1.63
CA THR A 147 -6.09 4.32 -0.24
C THR A 147 -5.33 3.34 0.64
N VAL A 148 -5.07 2.13 0.18
CA VAL A 148 -4.21 1.13 0.86
C VAL A 148 -2.83 1.72 1.14
N ASP A 149 -2.18 2.30 0.12
CA ASP A 149 -0.85 2.89 0.25
C ASP A 149 -0.84 4.06 1.24
N SER A 150 -1.87 4.92 1.19
CA SER A 150 -1.98 6.06 2.11
C SER A 150 -2.21 5.63 3.57
N LEU A 151 -3.00 4.59 3.82
CA LEU A 151 -3.19 4.02 5.16
C LEU A 151 -1.91 3.34 5.66
N GLY A 152 -1.18 2.63 4.81
CA GLY A 152 0.13 2.05 5.14
C GLY A 152 1.16 3.10 5.51
N THR A 153 1.22 4.20 4.75
CA THR A 153 2.08 5.35 5.04
C THR A 153 1.72 6.00 6.37
N LEU A 154 0.42 6.20 6.63
CA LEU A 154 -0.07 6.75 7.90
C LEU A 154 0.28 5.85 9.07
N SER A 155 0.09 4.54 8.95
CA SER A 155 0.48 3.55 9.95
C SER A 155 1.96 3.68 10.31
N THR A 156 2.82 3.70 9.30
CA THR A 156 4.27 3.81 9.48
C THR A 156 4.65 5.11 10.18
N ALA A 157 4.07 6.24 9.76
CA ALA A 157 4.35 7.54 10.34
C ALA A 157 3.92 7.62 11.82
N TYR A 158 2.77 7.03 12.17
CA TYR A 158 2.28 7.01 13.55
C TYR A 158 3.18 6.13 14.44
N LYS A 159 3.52 4.93 14.01
CA LYS A 159 4.37 4.00 14.76
C LYS A 159 5.78 4.54 14.98
N ALA A 160 6.30 5.30 14.03
CA ALA A 160 7.62 5.93 14.12
C ALA A 160 7.60 7.31 14.80
N PHE A 161 6.43 7.88 15.12
CA PHE A 161 6.31 9.28 15.54
C PHE A 161 7.01 10.22 14.56
N ASP A 162 6.77 10.01 13.27
CA ASP A 162 7.42 10.71 12.18
C ASP A 162 6.82 12.11 11.98
N GLU A 163 7.66 13.08 11.61
CA GLU A 163 7.24 14.47 11.35
C GLU A 163 6.25 14.58 10.19
N SER A 164 6.28 13.64 9.25
CA SER A 164 5.33 13.57 8.13
C SER A 164 3.93 13.09 8.50
N SER A 165 3.68 12.72 9.76
CA SER A 165 2.37 12.20 10.22
C SER A 165 1.20 13.13 9.93
N GLY A 166 1.42 14.47 9.98
CA GLY A 166 0.42 15.49 9.63
C GLY A 166 0.04 15.46 8.16
N ASP A 167 1.00 15.28 7.27
CA ASP A 167 0.76 15.14 5.83
C ASP A 167 0.13 13.78 5.52
N ALA A 168 0.62 12.72 6.14
CA ALA A 168 0.10 11.35 5.96
C ALA A 168 -1.40 11.25 6.32
N ILE A 169 -1.83 11.85 7.45
CA ILE A 169 -3.26 11.85 7.83
C ILE A 169 -4.10 12.67 6.84
N THR A 170 -3.56 13.76 6.30
CA THR A 170 -4.25 14.59 5.30
C THR A 170 -4.47 13.82 4.00
N VAL A 171 -3.45 13.13 3.51
CA VAL A 171 -3.54 12.27 2.32
C VAL A 171 -4.52 11.12 2.56
N ALA A 172 -4.42 10.41 3.69
CA ALA A 172 -5.31 9.31 4.02
C ALA A 172 -6.79 9.74 4.08
N ARG A 173 -7.08 10.90 4.68
CA ARG A 173 -8.45 11.47 4.69
C ARG A 173 -8.96 11.79 3.29
N THR A 174 -8.11 12.35 2.44
CA THR A 174 -8.50 12.72 1.06
C THR A 174 -8.83 11.48 0.23
N THR A 175 -7.99 10.44 0.29
CA THR A 175 -8.23 9.18 -0.43
C THR A 175 -9.43 8.43 0.12
N ALA A 176 -9.62 8.39 1.45
CA ALA A 176 -10.78 7.82 2.11
C ALA A 176 -12.10 8.49 1.66
N HIS A 177 -12.09 9.82 1.57
CA HIS A 177 -13.26 10.57 1.08
C HIS A 177 -13.58 10.27 -0.39
N ALA A 178 -12.56 10.20 -1.24
CA ALA A 178 -12.71 9.84 -2.65
C ALA A 178 -13.22 8.40 -2.81
N MET A 179 -12.68 7.44 -2.03
CA MET A 179 -13.11 6.04 -2.02
C MET A 179 -14.59 5.91 -1.64
N SER A 180 -15.00 6.58 -0.56
CA SER A 180 -16.41 6.62 -0.13
C SER A 180 -17.33 7.21 -1.20
N GLY A 181 -16.87 8.24 -1.90
CA GLY A 181 -17.62 8.87 -3.00
C GLY A 181 -17.79 7.95 -4.21
N LEU A 182 -16.79 7.13 -4.52
CA LEU A 182 -16.87 6.13 -5.59
C LEU A 182 -17.82 4.99 -5.21
N CYS A 183 -17.69 4.44 -4.01
CA CYS A 183 -18.55 3.36 -3.55
C CYS A 183 -20.03 3.76 -3.53
N LYS A 184 -20.37 4.96 -3.05
CA LYS A 184 -21.76 5.48 -3.09
C LYS A 184 -22.34 5.60 -4.51
N ARG A 185 -21.50 5.78 -5.52
CA ARG A 185 -21.95 5.91 -6.93
C ARG A 185 -22.05 4.57 -7.64
N LEU A 186 -21.15 3.64 -7.34
CA LEU A 186 -21.07 2.36 -8.04
C LEU A 186 -21.92 1.27 -7.38
N VAL A 187 -22.17 1.41 -6.08
CA VAL A 187 -22.93 0.45 -5.25
C VAL A 187 -23.98 1.25 -4.44
N PRO A 188 -25.05 1.75 -5.09
CA PRO A 188 -26.10 2.53 -4.44
C PRO A 188 -26.96 1.69 -3.47
#